data_95c1e6a09a3cba568bff03ac7b046cd4
#
_entry.id   95c1e6a09a3cba568bff03ac7b046cd4
#
_cell.length_a   1.000
_cell.length_b   1.000
_cell.length_c   1.000
_cell.angle_alpha   90.00
_cell.angle_beta   90.00
_cell.angle_gamma   90.00
#
_symmetry.space_group_name_H-M   'P 1'
#
loop_
_entity.id
_entity.type
_entity.pdbx_description
1 polymer ?
#
loop_
_entity_poly.entity_id
_entity_poly.type
_entity_poly.pdbx_seq_one_letter_code
_entity_poly.pdbx_strand_id
1 'polypeptide(L)'
;HVMLAGDGADKFAAQQALEIVDPSWFYTNRRWESLLKALERRGVAAPENLYGPKPQTNPVESIEREDLSDLAFPDDRKYGTVGVVAMDKDGNIVAGTSTGGTTAKRWGRVGDSPVIGAGTYAKNDVCGVSATGTGEYFIRLSIASAICSRVELLGETAQEAADYIIHTSLTDLGGDGGVI
;
A
#
# COMPACT_ATOMS: atom_id res chain seq x y z
N HIS A 1 0.11 -2.80 -21.86
CA HIS A 1 1.11 -2.75 -20.80
C HIS A 1 0.47 -3.11 -19.47
N VAL A 2 1.16 -3.88 -18.64
CA VAL A 2 0.67 -4.29 -17.31
C VAL A 2 1.25 -3.46 -16.17
N MET A 3 2.28 -2.64 -16.46
CA MET A 3 2.88 -1.73 -15.49
C MET A 3 3.32 -0.44 -16.18
N LEU A 4 3.02 0.68 -15.56
CA LEU A 4 3.42 2.01 -15.97
C LEU A 4 4.04 2.75 -14.77
N ALA A 5 5.01 3.64 -15.03
CA ALA A 5 5.69 4.39 -13.97
C ALA A 5 6.10 5.79 -14.46
N GLY A 6 6.29 6.72 -13.51
CA GLY A 6 6.75 8.08 -13.74
C GLY A 6 5.88 8.86 -14.72
N ASP A 7 6.46 9.80 -15.45
CA ASP A 7 5.76 10.70 -16.39
C ASP A 7 4.91 9.96 -17.44
N GLY A 8 5.31 8.73 -17.80
CA GLY A 8 4.55 7.89 -18.72
C GLY A 8 3.23 7.41 -18.13
N ALA A 9 3.21 7.08 -16.83
CA ALA A 9 2.00 6.72 -16.13
C ALA A 9 1.05 7.91 -16.02
N ASP A 10 1.55 9.10 -15.69
CA ASP A 10 0.75 10.32 -15.58
C ASP A 10 0.12 10.71 -16.93
N LYS A 11 0.90 10.61 -18.02
CA LYS A 11 0.39 10.84 -19.38
C LYS A 11 -0.71 9.84 -19.76
N PHE A 12 -0.52 8.58 -19.42
CA PHE A 12 -1.55 7.55 -19.64
C PHE A 12 -2.81 7.86 -18.83
N ALA A 13 -2.68 8.20 -17.55
CA ALA A 13 -3.81 8.56 -16.71
C ALA A 13 -4.62 9.73 -17.29
N ALA A 14 -3.95 10.79 -17.74
CA ALA A 14 -4.58 11.93 -18.40
C ALA A 14 -5.30 11.53 -19.72
N GLN A 15 -4.70 10.66 -20.53
CA GLN A 15 -5.31 10.14 -21.76
C GLN A 15 -6.57 9.28 -21.49
N GLN A 16 -6.63 8.63 -20.33
CA GLN A 16 -7.79 7.84 -19.90
C GLN A 16 -8.82 8.69 -19.14
N ALA A 17 -8.68 10.02 -19.15
CA ALA A 17 -9.55 10.95 -18.43
C ALA A 17 -9.66 10.66 -16.92
N LEU A 18 -8.61 10.09 -16.32
CA LEU A 18 -8.51 9.97 -14.87
C LEU A 18 -8.25 11.35 -14.27
N GLU A 19 -8.79 11.59 -13.09
CA GLU A 19 -8.56 12.83 -12.37
C GLU A 19 -7.09 12.97 -11.97
N ILE A 20 -6.46 14.03 -12.44
CA ILE A 20 -5.08 14.39 -12.06
C ILE A 20 -5.17 15.56 -11.10
N VAL A 21 -4.64 15.37 -9.90
CA VAL A 21 -4.65 16.38 -8.85
C VAL A 21 -3.25 16.96 -8.63
N ASP A 22 -3.20 18.22 -8.14
CA ASP A 22 -1.94 18.83 -7.73
C ASP A 22 -1.33 18.03 -6.56
N PRO A 23 0.00 17.82 -6.50
CA PRO A 23 0.65 17.08 -5.42
C PRO A 23 0.33 17.59 -4.01
N SER A 24 -0.03 18.88 -3.85
CA SER A 24 -0.48 19.44 -2.56
C SER A 24 -1.76 18.78 -2.02
N TRP A 25 -2.57 18.15 -2.87
CA TRP A 25 -3.75 17.38 -2.47
C TRP A 25 -3.42 16.29 -1.44
N PHE A 26 -2.24 15.67 -1.55
CA PHE A 26 -1.81 14.61 -0.66
C PHE A 26 -1.09 15.11 0.60
N TYR A 27 -0.90 16.45 0.74
CA TYR A 27 -0.24 17.03 1.89
C TYR A 27 -1.11 16.89 3.14
N THR A 28 -0.50 16.45 4.24
CA THR A 28 -1.06 16.56 5.58
C THR A 28 0.04 16.94 6.57
N ASN A 29 -0.27 17.78 7.56
CA ASN A 29 0.69 18.16 8.61
C ASN A 29 1.30 16.95 9.30
N ARG A 30 0.49 15.96 9.62
CA ARG A 30 0.94 14.71 10.25
C ARG A 30 2.00 13.98 9.41
N ARG A 31 1.81 13.87 8.08
CA ARG A 31 2.78 13.21 7.20
C ARG A 31 4.03 14.04 7.02
N TRP A 32 3.91 15.36 7.03
CA TRP A 32 5.06 16.26 7.02
C TRP A 32 5.90 16.09 8.28
N GLU A 33 5.30 16.12 9.47
CA GLU A 33 6.00 15.88 10.74
C GLU A 33 6.65 14.49 10.80
N SER A 34 5.99 13.46 10.30
CA SER A 34 6.57 12.12 10.19
C SER A 34 7.80 12.09 9.27
N LEU A 35 7.78 12.86 8.17
CA LEU A 35 8.93 13.02 7.28
C LEU A 35 10.08 13.70 8.01
N LEU A 36 9.84 14.82 8.70
CA LEU A 36 10.87 15.54 9.46
C LEU A 36 11.55 14.65 10.48
N LYS A 37 10.77 13.92 11.30
CA LYS A 37 11.29 12.95 12.28
C LYS A 37 12.13 11.84 11.62
N ALA A 38 11.70 11.35 10.45
CA ALA A 38 12.45 10.31 9.73
C ALA A 38 13.76 10.83 9.14
N LEU A 39 13.80 12.07 8.66
CA LEU A 39 15.00 12.72 8.14
C LEU A 39 15.99 13.04 9.26
N GLU A 40 15.50 13.55 10.39
CA GLU A 40 16.31 13.81 11.59
C GLU A 40 17.04 12.54 12.06
N ARG A 41 16.31 11.42 12.20
CA ARG A 41 16.92 10.11 12.56
C ARG A 41 18.01 9.66 11.59
N ARG A 42 17.98 10.13 10.33
CA ARG A 42 18.96 9.81 9.29
C ARG A 42 20.06 10.86 9.15
N GLY A 43 20.04 11.94 9.94
CA GLY A 43 20.98 13.06 9.83
C GLY A 43 20.89 13.79 8.49
N VAL A 44 19.69 13.82 7.88
CA VAL A 44 19.44 14.47 6.59
C VAL A 44 18.68 15.76 6.83
N ALA A 45 19.12 16.86 6.20
CA ALA A 45 18.43 18.14 6.28
C ALA A 45 17.00 18.04 5.73
N ALA A 46 16.07 18.74 6.39
CA ALA A 46 14.71 18.84 5.94
C ALA A 46 14.62 19.60 4.60
N PRO A 47 13.84 19.14 3.64
CA PRO A 47 13.55 19.90 2.42
C PRO A 47 12.67 21.12 2.74
N GLU A 48 12.65 22.10 1.84
CA GLU A 48 11.66 23.17 1.90
C GLU A 48 10.24 22.59 1.82
N ASN A 49 9.33 23.09 2.67
CA ASN A 49 7.93 22.71 2.62
C ASN A 49 7.19 23.49 1.52
N LEU A 50 7.25 22.99 0.30
CA LEU A 50 6.62 23.60 -0.86
C LEU A 50 5.09 23.60 -0.80
N TYR A 51 4.53 22.71 0.01
CA TYR A 51 3.09 22.47 0.05
C TYR A 51 2.42 22.95 1.34
N GLY A 52 3.13 23.55 2.28
CA GLY A 52 2.73 24.09 3.59
C GLY A 52 1.23 24.07 3.93
N PRO A 53 0.81 24.44 5.10
CA PRO A 53 -0.60 24.36 5.49
C PRO A 53 -1.45 25.31 4.66
N LYS A 54 -1.85 24.86 3.47
CA LYS A 54 -2.95 25.51 2.74
C LYS A 54 -4.25 25.03 3.38
N PRO A 55 -5.28 25.89 3.50
CA PRO A 55 -6.60 25.42 3.85
C PRO A 55 -6.98 24.35 2.84
N GLN A 56 -7.02 23.12 3.27
CA GLN A 56 -7.47 22.01 2.41
C GLN A 56 -8.98 22.16 2.26
N THR A 57 -9.43 22.71 1.16
CA THR A 57 -10.82 22.55 0.72
C THR A 57 -10.98 21.17 0.12
N ASN A 58 -10.78 20.14 0.94
CA ASN A 58 -10.95 18.77 0.51
C ASN A 58 -12.45 18.44 0.61
N PRO A 59 -13.15 18.11 -0.48
CA PRO A 59 -14.56 17.73 -0.41
C PRO A 59 -14.85 16.53 0.52
N VAL A 60 -13.79 15.76 0.85
CA VAL A 60 -13.89 14.65 1.81
C VAL A 60 -13.87 15.14 3.27
N GLU A 61 -13.49 16.40 3.55
CA GLU A 61 -13.52 16.96 4.91
C GLU A 61 -14.95 17.34 5.39
N SER A 62 -15.95 17.28 4.53
CA SER A 62 -17.35 17.43 4.93
C SER A 62 -17.97 16.19 5.58
N ILE A 63 -17.27 15.06 5.57
CA ILE A 63 -17.57 13.95 6.48
C ILE A 63 -16.86 14.32 7.78
N GLU A 64 -17.63 14.78 8.79
CA GLU A 64 -17.16 14.90 10.16
C GLU A 64 -16.48 13.58 10.51
N ARG A 65 -15.16 13.54 10.36
CA ARG A 65 -14.36 12.47 10.92
C ARG A 65 -14.47 12.67 12.42
N GLU A 66 -15.31 11.89 13.08
CA GLU A 66 -15.07 11.59 14.47
C GLU A 66 -13.57 11.36 14.60
N ASP A 67 -12.97 12.10 15.50
CA ASP A 67 -11.52 12.09 15.68
C ASP A 67 -11.07 10.67 16.05
N LEU A 68 -10.71 9.88 15.04
CA LEU A 68 -10.19 8.53 15.22
C LEU A 68 -8.78 8.55 15.84
N SER A 69 -8.29 9.73 16.29
CA SER A 69 -7.03 9.85 17.02
C SER A 69 -7.06 9.10 18.34
N ASP A 70 -8.25 8.90 18.93
CA ASP A 70 -8.44 8.13 20.16
C ASP A 70 -8.46 6.61 19.96
N LEU A 71 -8.53 6.13 18.72
CA LEU A 71 -8.17 4.77 18.43
C LEU A 71 -6.63 4.67 18.47
N ALA A 72 -6.11 4.69 19.69
CA ALA A 72 -4.71 4.60 20.01
C ALA A 72 -4.14 3.27 19.51
N PHE A 73 -3.60 3.30 18.29
CA PHE A 73 -2.57 2.33 17.93
C PHE A 73 -1.25 2.87 18.49
N PRO A 74 -0.65 2.24 19.49
CA PRO A 74 0.45 2.81 20.28
C PRO A 74 1.78 2.92 19.54
N ASP A 75 1.83 2.79 18.22
CA ASP A 75 3.09 2.80 17.47
C ASP A 75 3.02 3.73 16.25
N ASP A 76 4.06 4.54 16.06
CA ASP A 76 4.30 5.40 14.87
C ASP A 76 4.33 4.61 13.53
N ARG A 77 4.23 3.28 13.59
CA ARG A 77 4.15 2.34 12.47
C ARG A 77 2.73 2.22 11.91
N LYS A 78 2.07 3.34 11.63
CA LYS A 78 0.77 3.27 10.94
C LYS A 78 1.02 3.02 9.46
N TYR A 79 0.65 1.85 9.01
CA TYR A 79 0.58 1.49 7.60
C TYR A 79 -0.44 2.40 6.91
N GLY A 80 -0.03 3.02 5.79
CA GLY A 80 -0.88 3.94 5.03
C GLY A 80 -1.42 3.30 3.75
N THR A 81 -1.36 1.97 3.65
CA THR A 81 -1.85 1.20 2.51
C THR A 81 -3.32 0.87 2.71
N VAL A 82 -4.10 1.00 1.66
CA VAL A 82 -5.48 0.52 1.58
C VAL A 82 -5.57 -0.59 0.55
N GLY A 83 -6.44 -1.57 0.80
CA GLY A 83 -6.64 -2.71 -0.07
C GLY A 83 -8.09 -3.12 -0.18
N VAL A 84 -8.40 -3.79 -1.28
CA VAL A 84 -9.71 -4.40 -1.51
C VAL A 84 -9.52 -5.76 -2.19
N VAL A 85 -10.31 -6.73 -1.75
CA VAL A 85 -10.54 -7.98 -2.46
C VAL A 85 -12.06 -8.12 -2.62
N ALA A 86 -12.51 -8.39 -3.82
CA ALA A 86 -13.93 -8.54 -4.10
C ALA A 86 -14.18 -9.72 -5.03
N MET A 87 -15.33 -10.35 -4.86
CA MET A 87 -15.83 -11.40 -5.75
C MET A 87 -17.22 -11.01 -6.24
N ASP A 88 -17.44 -11.08 -7.53
CA ASP A 88 -18.75 -10.83 -8.11
C ASP A 88 -19.69 -12.06 -8.02
N LYS A 89 -20.94 -11.89 -8.46
CA LYS A 89 -21.95 -12.97 -8.45
C LYS A 89 -21.61 -14.15 -9.38
N ASP A 90 -20.72 -13.95 -10.31
CA ASP A 90 -20.30 -14.96 -11.30
C ASP A 90 -18.98 -15.65 -10.88
N GLY A 91 -18.44 -15.31 -9.67
CA GLY A 91 -17.23 -15.91 -9.11
C GLY A 91 -15.94 -15.25 -9.57
N ASN A 92 -15.99 -14.12 -10.31
CA ASN A 92 -14.78 -13.41 -10.69
C ASN A 92 -14.19 -12.70 -9.48
N ILE A 93 -12.90 -12.89 -9.25
CA ILE A 93 -12.17 -12.31 -8.13
C ILE A 93 -11.28 -11.16 -8.63
N VAL A 94 -11.31 -10.04 -7.93
CA VAL A 94 -10.44 -8.90 -8.16
C VAL A 94 -9.74 -8.48 -6.88
N ALA A 95 -8.54 -7.97 -6.99
CA ALA A 95 -7.81 -7.36 -5.89
C ALA A 95 -7.22 -6.02 -6.33
N GLY A 96 -7.15 -5.08 -5.40
CA GLY A 96 -6.55 -3.77 -5.63
C GLY A 96 -5.85 -3.28 -4.37
N THR A 97 -4.72 -2.61 -4.56
CA THR A 97 -3.91 -2.08 -3.46
C THR A 97 -3.43 -0.69 -3.81
N SER A 98 -3.53 0.26 -2.89
CA SER A 98 -3.07 1.64 -3.10
C SER A 98 -2.30 2.14 -1.89
N THR A 99 -1.20 2.85 -2.13
CA THR A 99 -0.32 3.39 -1.08
C THR A 99 0.49 4.59 -1.56
N GLY A 100 0.86 5.45 -0.63
CA GLY A 100 1.91 6.46 -0.84
C GLY A 100 3.33 5.90 -0.65
N GLY A 101 3.49 4.64 -0.29
CA GLY A 101 4.79 4.02 0.02
C GLY A 101 5.32 4.40 1.40
N THR A 102 6.61 4.15 1.63
CA THR A 102 7.29 4.41 2.91
C THR A 102 7.68 5.88 3.06
N THR A 103 7.66 6.37 4.30
CA THR A 103 8.11 7.73 4.64
C THR A 103 9.60 7.91 4.30
N ALA A 104 9.97 9.05 3.74
CA ALA A 104 11.33 9.38 3.33
C ALA A 104 11.97 8.39 2.34
N LYS A 105 11.16 7.77 1.48
CA LYS A 105 11.66 6.95 0.36
C LYS A 105 12.53 7.79 -0.59
N ARG A 106 13.50 7.15 -1.23
CA ARG A 106 14.45 7.80 -2.15
C ARG A 106 14.47 7.10 -3.51
N TRP A 107 15.08 7.76 -4.48
CA TRP A 107 15.45 7.21 -5.79
C TRP A 107 14.30 6.59 -6.58
N GLY A 108 13.09 7.13 -6.44
CA GLY A 108 11.92 6.57 -7.10
C GLY A 108 11.51 5.19 -6.59
N ARG A 109 11.76 4.90 -5.29
CA ARG A 109 11.43 3.61 -4.68
C ARG A 109 9.98 3.22 -4.95
N VAL A 110 9.81 2.03 -5.48
CA VAL A 110 8.55 1.33 -5.64
C VAL A 110 8.49 0.19 -4.63
N GLY A 111 7.38 0.09 -3.89
CA GLY A 111 7.10 -1.02 -2.99
C GLY A 111 6.33 -2.14 -3.67
N ASP A 112 5.73 -2.98 -2.87
CA ASP A 112 4.99 -4.17 -3.29
C ASP A 112 3.62 -3.85 -3.91
N SER A 113 2.95 -2.79 -3.46
CA SER A 113 1.54 -2.50 -3.82
C SER A 113 1.22 -2.53 -5.31
N PRO A 114 2.07 -1.95 -6.24
CA PRO A 114 1.80 -2.00 -7.67
C PRO A 114 2.33 -3.27 -8.34
N VAL A 115 3.01 -4.15 -7.61
CA VAL A 115 3.65 -5.34 -8.16
C VAL A 115 2.70 -6.53 -8.05
N ILE A 116 2.21 -6.98 -9.21
CA ILE A 116 1.34 -8.17 -9.30
C ILE A 116 2.08 -9.38 -8.74
N GLY A 117 1.44 -10.08 -7.81
CA GLY A 117 2.01 -11.22 -7.10
C GLY A 117 2.74 -10.87 -5.81
N ALA A 118 3.12 -9.61 -5.59
CA ALA A 118 3.75 -9.16 -4.34
C ALA A 118 2.73 -8.52 -3.39
N GLY A 119 2.23 -7.33 -3.71
CA GLY A 119 1.29 -6.58 -2.89
C GLY A 119 -0.16 -6.72 -3.32
N THR A 120 -0.42 -7.27 -4.49
CA THR A 120 -1.76 -7.50 -5.03
C THR A 120 -1.76 -8.71 -5.95
N TYR A 121 -2.77 -9.57 -5.83
CA TYR A 121 -2.95 -10.70 -6.74
C TYR A 121 -4.40 -11.18 -6.70
N ALA A 122 -4.90 -11.63 -7.85
CA ALA A 122 -6.19 -12.29 -7.93
C ALA A 122 -6.17 -13.38 -9.01
N LYS A 123 -6.81 -14.50 -8.72
CA LYS A 123 -7.02 -15.61 -9.65
C LYS A 123 -8.39 -16.21 -9.38
N ASN A 124 -9.27 -16.23 -10.39
CA ASN A 124 -10.59 -16.84 -10.29
C ASN A 124 -10.46 -18.28 -9.82
N ASP A 125 -11.44 -18.74 -9.06
CA ASP A 125 -11.55 -20.08 -8.46
C ASP A 125 -10.43 -20.45 -7.47
N VAL A 126 -9.56 -19.50 -7.12
CA VAL A 126 -8.43 -19.71 -6.21
C VAL A 126 -8.46 -18.75 -5.04
N CYS A 127 -8.04 -17.51 -5.26
CA CYS A 127 -8.03 -16.49 -4.20
C CYS A 127 -7.79 -15.07 -4.73
N GLY A 128 -8.04 -14.08 -3.87
CA GLY A 128 -7.57 -12.71 -4.05
C GLY A 128 -6.82 -12.26 -2.81
N VAL A 129 -5.77 -11.44 -2.99
CA VAL A 129 -4.93 -10.94 -1.90
C VAL A 129 -4.58 -9.48 -2.13
N SER A 130 -4.73 -8.67 -1.08
CA SER A 130 -4.14 -7.33 -0.98
C SER A 130 -3.28 -7.26 0.27
N ALA A 131 -2.08 -6.69 0.16
CA ALA A 131 -1.04 -6.78 1.15
C ALA A 131 -0.52 -5.40 1.60
N THR A 132 -0.01 -5.34 2.83
CA THR A 132 0.70 -4.19 3.38
C THR A 132 1.84 -4.64 4.29
N GLY A 133 2.94 -3.90 4.28
CA GLY A 133 4.10 -4.21 5.12
C GLY A 133 5.37 -3.55 4.60
N THR A 134 6.52 -4.12 4.96
CA THR A 134 7.81 -3.73 4.39
C THR A 134 7.93 -4.32 3.00
N GLY A 135 7.58 -3.52 1.97
CA GLY A 135 7.38 -3.95 0.58
C GLY A 135 8.52 -4.76 -0.03
N GLU A 136 9.76 -4.51 0.39
CA GLU A 136 10.95 -5.23 -0.06
C GLU A 136 10.87 -6.74 0.22
N TYR A 137 10.34 -7.12 1.38
CA TYR A 137 10.14 -8.53 1.75
C TYR A 137 8.98 -9.14 0.96
N PHE A 138 7.90 -8.37 0.78
CA PHE A 138 6.73 -8.80 0.01
C PHE A 138 7.10 -9.07 -1.45
N ILE A 139 7.95 -8.23 -2.05
CA ILE A 139 8.47 -8.44 -3.41
C ILE A 139 9.34 -9.69 -3.47
N ARG A 140 10.31 -9.83 -2.55
CA ARG A 140 11.26 -10.95 -2.55
C ARG A 140 10.61 -12.31 -2.39
N LEU A 141 9.52 -12.38 -1.63
CA LEU A 141 8.76 -13.63 -1.39
C LEU A 141 7.57 -13.77 -2.33
N SER A 142 7.23 -12.75 -3.13
CA SER A 142 6.03 -12.72 -3.98
C SER A 142 4.76 -13.08 -3.16
N ILE A 143 4.60 -12.45 -1.99
CA ILE A 143 3.68 -12.86 -0.92
C ILE A 143 2.27 -13.12 -1.42
N ALA A 144 1.67 -12.20 -2.18
CA ALA A 144 0.29 -12.33 -2.64
C ALA A 144 0.08 -13.57 -3.53
N SER A 145 1.00 -13.82 -4.48
CA SER A 145 0.91 -15.01 -5.32
C SER A 145 1.33 -16.29 -4.60
N ALA A 146 2.24 -16.22 -3.63
CA ALA A 146 2.65 -17.37 -2.83
C ALA A 146 1.48 -17.91 -2.00
N ILE A 147 0.65 -17.04 -1.41
CA ILE A 147 -0.57 -17.42 -0.69
C ILE A 147 -1.52 -18.15 -1.64
N CYS A 148 -1.85 -17.56 -2.79
CA CYS A 148 -2.74 -18.19 -3.77
C CYS A 148 -2.20 -19.51 -4.31
N SER A 149 -0.87 -19.62 -4.50
CA SER A 149 -0.25 -20.88 -4.94
C SER A 149 -0.41 -22.00 -3.90
N ARG A 150 -0.35 -21.69 -2.61
CA ARG A 150 -0.60 -22.69 -1.56
C ARG A 150 -2.04 -23.17 -1.56
N VAL A 151 -3.00 -22.23 -1.72
CA VAL A 151 -4.43 -22.59 -1.87
C VAL A 151 -4.61 -23.52 -3.08
N GLU A 152 -4.05 -23.16 -4.23
CA GLU A 152 -4.24 -23.90 -5.47
C GLU A 152 -3.54 -25.25 -5.51
N LEU A 153 -2.28 -25.30 -5.06
CA LEU A 153 -1.42 -26.48 -5.25
C LEU A 153 -1.43 -27.42 -4.06
N LEU A 154 -1.66 -26.91 -2.85
CA LEU A 154 -1.65 -27.70 -1.62
C LEU A 154 -3.05 -27.95 -1.07
N GLY A 155 -4.08 -27.29 -1.62
CA GLY A 155 -5.46 -27.41 -1.16
C GLY A 155 -5.69 -26.80 0.22
N GLU A 156 -4.82 -25.88 0.65
CA GLU A 156 -4.96 -25.15 1.90
C GLU A 156 -6.11 -24.16 1.82
N THR A 157 -6.72 -23.86 2.97
CA THR A 157 -7.61 -22.70 3.07
C THR A 157 -6.81 -21.39 2.91
N ALA A 158 -7.47 -20.31 2.51
CA ALA A 158 -6.83 -19.00 2.39
C ALA A 158 -6.19 -18.56 3.72
N GLN A 159 -6.84 -18.89 4.87
CA GLN A 159 -6.30 -18.57 6.19
C GLN A 159 -5.02 -19.36 6.49
N GLU A 160 -5.01 -20.68 6.27
CA GLU A 160 -3.82 -21.51 6.51
C GLU A 160 -2.65 -21.07 5.64
N ALA A 161 -2.90 -20.77 4.36
CA ALA A 161 -1.89 -20.27 3.43
C ALA A 161 -1.33 -18.91 3.88
N ALA A 162 -2.21 -17.97 4.27
CA ALA A 162 -1.82 -16.67 4.77
C ALA A 162 -1.02 -16.77 6.07
N ASP A 163 -1.48 -17.57 7.03
CA ASP A 163 -0.79 -17.77 8.31
C ASP A 163 0.61 -18.33 8.11
N TYR A 164 0.78 -19.32 7.24
CA TYR A 164 2.10 -19.86 6.92
C TYR A 164 3.03 -18.81 6.29
N ILE A 165 2.55 -18.10 5.29
CA ILE A 165 3.39 -17.13 4.56
C ILE A 165 3.74 -15.93 5.45
N ILE A 166 2.80 -15.41 6.23
CA ILE A 166 3.03 -14.22 7.07
C ILE A 166 3.82 -14.59 8.34
N HIS A 167 3.38 -15.60 9.07
CA HIS A 167 3.95 -15.92 10.39
C HIS A 167 5.17 -16.84 10.33
N THR A 168 5.45 -17.46 9.18
CA THR A 168 6.67 -18.25 8.99
C THR A 168 7.57 -17.60 7.95
N SER A 169 7.21 -17.65 6.68
CA SER A 169 8.14 -17.24 5.61
C SER A 169 8.56 -15.77 5.69
N LEU A 170 7.63 -14.85 5.95
CA LEU A 170 7.91 -13.43 6.09
C LEU A 170 8.71 -13.14 7.37
N THR A 171 8.30 -13.73 8.48
CA THR A 171 8.98 -13.58 9.79
C THR A 171 10.40 -14.14 9.75
N ASP A 172 10.64 -15.31 9.18
CA ASP A 172 11.96 -15.92 9.04
C ASP A 172 12.91 -15.06 8.18
N LEU A 173 12.36 -14.34 7.20
CA LEU A 173 13.13 -13.38 6.41
C LEU A 173 13.41 -12.06 7.15
N GLY A 174 12.77 -11.84 8.31
CA GLY A 174 12.86 -10.61 9.10
C GLY A 174 11.90 -9.51 8.66
N GLY A 175 10.86 -9.85 7.91
CA GLY A 175 9.82 -8.93 7.47
C GLY A 175 8.64 -8.87 8.44
N ASP A 176 7.83 -7.83 8.27
CA ASP A 176 6.58 -7.62 8.98
C ASP A 176 5.50 -7.09 8.04
N GLY A 177 4.24 -7.39 8.34
CA GLY A 177 3.10 -6.92 7.58
C GLY A 177 1.86 -7.78 7.74
N GLY A 178 0.89 -7.58 6.85
CA GLY A 178 -0.37 -8.28 6.86
C GLY A 178 -1.03 -8.32 5.48
N VAL A 179 -2.07 -9.14 5.38
CA VAL A 179 -2.85 -9.34 4.15
C VAL A 179 -4.35 -9.42 4.45
N ILE A 180 -5.12 -9.13 3.46
CA ILE A 180 -6.55 -9.48 3.36
C ILE A 180 -6.74 -10.34 2.13
#